data_4bbf136d79920b81be811f5f2acacd80
#
_entry.id   4bbf136d79920b81be811f5f2acacd80
#
_cell.length_a   1.000
_cell.length_b   1.000
_cell.length_c   1.000
_cell.angle_alpha   90.00
_cell.angle_beta   90.00
_cell.angle_gamma   90.00
#
_symmetry.space_group_name_H-M   'P 1'
#
loop_
_entity.id
_entity.type
_entity.pdbx_description
1 polymer ?
#
loop_
_entity_poly.entity_id
_entity_poly.type
_entity_poly.pdbx_seq_one_letter_code
_entity_poly.pdbx_strand_id
1 'polypeptide(L)'
;MAAAASLSVPAGKLYVAVSGSSISLLRHDSSSSSFVATAGSCHVCPGCCVPPFSSDVDACRPCTIALPGMDAFQGLRSCKRYPKLAGSPPLGGARSVSSFAEQMKSVTLRGASTSRPSRGVVSCEAGMKIVFVSAEVGPWSKTGGLGDVLAGLPPALVARGHRVMTVAPRYDQYRDAWDTSVTADVVVGGRTETVRFFHCHKRGVDRVFVDHPLFLARVWGKTGGKIYGETTGEDYPDNQLRFSLFNQAAIEAVRLLDFKHSSSSSSSSSSSSNSPSPFQGPYGDDVIFVANDWHSALVPCYLKSIYKPRGQFVNAKVAFCVHNVLYQGRFAATDFDLLNLGEELRPSFGFLDGYEKPVVGPKINWMKAGFEEADVLLTVSPNYAKELVSGEDKGMELNHVVQRRGIVGIVNGMDVQEWDPASDKYLEVNYDASNVLEVKPGLKELLQAEVGLPVLPHVPLFAFIGRLEEQKGSDVLCAALPKLMQEENALQMVVLGTGKKRFESELRALEKRYPERFRAVCKFNAPLAHLLTAGADFMVIPSRFEPCGLIQLHAMR
;
A
#
# COMPACT_ATOMS: atom_id res chain seq x y z
N MET A 1 -15.70 -7.26 11.13
CA MET A 1 -14.85 -7.73 12.25
C MET A 1 -14.32 -6.51 12.98
N ALA A 2 -14.51 -6.46 14.29
CA ALA A 2 -14.01 -5.36 15.10
C ALA A 2 -12.47 -5.51 15.28
N ALA A 3 -11.71 -4.47 14.98
CA ALA A 3 -10.31 -4.39 15.32
C ALA A 3 -10.21 -3.78 16.73
N ALA A 4 -9.68 -4.52 17.69
CA ALA A 4 -9.41 -4.02 19.04
C ALA A 4 -7.93 -3.68 19.17
N ALA A 5 -7.62 -2.42 19.48
CA ALA A 5 -6.28 -2.00 19.87
C ALA A 5 -6.24 -1.81 21.40
N SER A 6 -5.22 -2.34 22.07
CA SER A 6 -5.04 -2.15 23.51
C SER A 6 -3.96 -1.12 23.79
N LEU A 7 -4.27 -0.15 24.63
CA LEU A 7 -3.32 0.87 25.11
C LEU A 7 -3.17 0.75 26.63
N SER A 8 -1.93 0.78 27.13
CA SER A 8 -1.66 0.84 28.57
C SER A 8 -1.64 2.30 29.02
N VAL A 9 -2.54 2.67 29.91
CA VAL A 9 -2.53 3.97 30.62
C VAL A 9 -2.26 3.69 32.10
N PRO A 10 -1.58 4.56 32.85
CA PRO A 10 -1.44 4.37 34.31
C PRO A 10 -2.84 4.29 34.93
N ALA A 11 -3.23 3.12 35.47
CA ALA A 11 -4.52 2.74 36.03
C ALA A 11 -5.51 1.98 35.13
N GLY A 12 -5.03 1.16 34.17
CA GLY A 12 -5.89 0.22 33.43
C GLY A 12 -5.64 0.19 31.92
N LYS A 13 -6.09 -0.87 31.24
CA LYS A 13 -6.01 -0.98 29.77
C LYS A 13 -7.29 -0.44 29.17
N LEU A 14 -7.14 0.51 28.23
CA LEU A 14 -8.25 1.05 27.45
C LEU A 14 -8.31 0.35 26.09
N TYR A 15 -9.46 -0.17 25.71
CA TYR A 15 -9.71 -0.78 24.41
C TYR A 15 -10.64 0.12 23.59
N VAL A 16 -10.26 0.42 22.37
CA VAL A 16 -11.14 1.10 21.41
C VAL A 16 -11.63 0.07 20.41
N ALA A 17 -12.91 -0.22 20.43
CA ALA A 17 -13.56 -1.09 19.47
C ALA A 17 -14.38 -0.24 18.50
N VAL A 18 -14.17 -0.42 17.20
CA VAL A 18 -14.97 0.21 16.15
C VAL A 18 -15.76 -0.87 15.43
N SER A 19 -17.09 -0.83 15.55
CA SER A 19 -17.98 -1.72 14.81
C SER A 19 -19.03 -0.89 14.04
N GLY A 20 -18.96 -0.95 12.72
CA GLY A 20 -19.91 -0.24 11.87
C GLY A 20 -19.89 1.27 12.08
N SER A 21 -21.01 1.86 12.50
CA SER A 21 -21.18 3.30 12.74
C SER A 21 -20.99 3.72 14.21
N SER A 22 -20.47 2.84 15.08
CA SER A 22 -20.33 3.11 16.52
C SER A 22 -18.89 2.99 16.99
N ILE A 23 -18.44 3.93 17.82
CA ILE A 23 -17.17 3.89 18.55
C ILE A 23 -17.51 3.58 20.01
N SER A 24 -16.96 2.49 20.54
CA SER A 24 -17.13 2.10 21.95
C SER A 24 -15.78 2.10 22.67
N LEU A 25 -15.69 2.79 23.79
CA LEU A 25 -14.54 2.83 24.68
C LEU A 25 -14.77 1.80 25.80
N LEU A 26 -13.90 0.81 25.90
CA LEU A 26 -13.94 -0.22 26.96
C LEU A 26 -12.71 -0.03 27.87
N ARG A 27 -12.95 0.15 29.17
CA ARG A 27 -11.91 0.24 30.18
C ARG A 27 -11.82 -1.07 30.95
N HIS A 28 -10.62 -1.62 31.06
CA HIS A 28 -10.35 -2.79 31.90
C HIS A 28 -9.71 -2.35 33.20
N ASP A 29 -10.35 -2.64 34.33
CA ASP A 29 -9.79 -2.39 35.65
C ASP A 29 -9.03 -3.64 36.13
N SER A 30 -7.77 -3.48 36.51
CA SER A 30 -6.87 -4.58 36.84
C SER A 30 -7.21 -5.28 38.19
N SER A 31 -8.26 -4.84 38.89
CA SER A 31 -8.68 -5.40 40.17
C SER A 31 -9.91 -6.33 40.11
N SER A 32 -10.53 -6.49 38.94
CA SER A 32 -11.67 -7.41 38.80
C SER A 32 -11.70 -8.05 37.40
N SER A 33 -12.10 -9.30 37.32
CA SER A 33 -12.25 -10.07 36.06
C SER A 33 -13.52 -9.73 35.27
N SER A 34 -14.08 -8.54 35.44
CA SER A 34 -15.31 -8.09 34.77
C SER A 34 -15.08 -6.85 33.93
N PHE A 35 -15.65 -6.85 32.71
CA PHE A 35 -15.69 -5.69 31.81
C PHE A 35 -16.83 -4.78 32.22
N VAL A 36 -16.56 -3.50 32.48
CA VAL A 36 -17.58 -2.47 32.67
C VAL A 36 -17.74 -1.72 31.36
N ALA A 37 -18.87 -1.90 30.70
CA ALA A 37 -19.28 -1.09 29.55
C ALA A 37 -20.03 0.13 30.04
N THR A 38 -19.49 1.33 29.87
CA THR A 38 -20.26 2.56 30.03
C THR A 38 -21.00 2.84 28.73
N ALA A 39 -22.27 2.43 28.70
CA ALA A 39 -23.17 2.75 27.62
C ALA A 39 -23.71 4.17 27.80
N GLY A 40 -23.44 5.06 26.85
CA GLY A 40 -24.18 6.29 26.68
C GLY A 40 -25.63 5.96 26.33
N SER A 41 -26.57 6.59 27.02
CA SER A 41 -28.01 6.32 27.05
C SER A 41 -28.64 6.13 25.66
N CYS A 42 -29.13 4.92 25.42
CA CYS A 42 -30.21 4.68 24.45
C CYS A 42 -31.55 4.91 25.17
N HIS A 43 -32.40 5.73 24.63
CA HIS A 43 -33.75 5.89 25.11
C HIS A 43 -34.54 4.57 24.97
N VAL A 44 -34.96 4.05 26.10
CA VAL A 44 -35.68 2.79 26.26
C VAL A 44 -37.13 2.96 25.80
N CYS A 45 -37.61 2.03 24.96
CA CYS A 45 -39.02 1.77 24.81
C CYS A 45 -39.58 1.08 26.07
N PRO A 46 -40.72 1.50 26.61
CA PRO A 46 -41.30 0.83 27.77
C PRO A 46 -42.03 -0.43 27.31
N GLY A 47 -41.56 -1.60 27.70
CA GLY A 47 -42.28 -2.83 27.48
C GLY A 47 -41.55 -4.16 27.43
N CYS A 48 -40.27 -4.25 27.74
CA CYS A 48 -39.59 -5.55 27.80
C CYS A 48 -38.88 -5.77 29.13
N CYS A 49 -39.58 -6.41 30.06
CA CYS A 49 -38.97 -7.03 31.25
C CYS A 49 -38.34 -8.38 30.85
N VAL A 50 -37.09 -8.59 31.16
CA VAL A 50 -36.41 -9.90 31.06
C VAL A 50 -35.95 -10.30 32.45
N PRO A 51 -36.35 -11.47 32.96
CA PRO A 51 -35.76 -12.06 34.14
C PRO A 51 -34.45 -12.84 33.79
N PRO A 52 -33.58 -13.12 34.75
CA PRO A 52 -32.26 -13.65 34.50
C PRO A 52 -32.25 -15.18 34.32
N PHE A 53 -31.36 -15.62 33.44
CA PHE A 53 -30.81 -16.99 33.29
C PHE A 53 -31.75 -18.15 32.99
N SER A 54 -31.82 -18.59 31.74
CA SER A 54 -31.80 -20.02 31.39
C SER A 54 -31.19 -20.19 29.97
N SER A 55 -30.39 -21.23 29.86
CA SER A 55 -29.74 -21.72 28.65
C SER A 55 -30.77 -22.39 27.77
N ASP A 56 -31.17 -21.76 26.63
CA ASP A 56 -31.64 -22.48 25.46
C ASP A 56 -31.59 -21.54 24.24
N VAL A 57 -30.82 -21.97 23.29
CA VAL A 57 -30.62 -21.32 21.98
C VAL A 57 -31.66 -21.93 21.05
N ASP A 58 -32.76 -21.21 20.81
CA ASP A 58 -33.50 -21.27 19.54
C ASP A 58 -34.74 -20.35 19.62
N ALA A 59 -34.94 -19.60 18.56
CA ALA A 59 -36.10 -18.74 18.28
C ALA A 59 -36.00 -17.24 18.63
N CYS A 60 -35.37 -16.46 17.76
CA CYS A 60 -35.75 -15.07 17.55
C CYS A 60 -35.93 -14.78 16.05
N ARG A 61 -37.19 -14.55 15.67
CA ARG A 61 -37.55 -14.01 14.35
C ARG A 61 -37.18 -12.52 14.28
N PRO A 62 -36.79 -11.99 13.09
CA PRO A 62 -36.43 -10.58 12.94
C PRO A 62 -37.69 -9.69 12.97
N CYS A 63 -37.71 -8.70 13.85
CA CYS A 63 -38.68 -7.61 13.83
C CYS A 63 -38.33 -6.63 12.71
N THR A 64 -39.26 -6.47 11.78
CA THR A 64 -39.22 -5.44 10.75
C THR A 64 -39.80 -4.14 11.34
N ILE A 65 -38.97 -3.10 11.45
CA ILE A 65 -39.43 -1.75 11.81
C ILE A 65 -39.67 -0.99 10.50
N ALA A 66 -40.92 -0.63 10.23
CA ALA A 66 -41.32 0.28 9.17
C ALA A 66 -41.10 1.73 9.64
N LEU A 67 -40.33 2.50 8.91
CA LEU A 67 -40.26 3.96 9.03
C LEU A 67 -41.12 4.58 7.91
N PRO A 68 -41.97 5.56 8.20
CA PRO A 68 -42.72 6.25 7.18
C PRO A 68 -41.94 7.43 6.59
N GLY A 69 -41.95 7.50 5.25
CA GLY A 69 -41.66 8.72 4.49
C GLY A 69 -40.27 8.91 3.95
N MET A 70 -40.00 8.29 2.80
CA MET A 70 -39.21 8.88 1.71
C MET A 70 -39.51 8.09 0.43
N ASP A 71 -40.47 8.57 -0.32
CA ASP A 71 -40.65 8.22 -1.72
C ASP A 71 -39.52 8.84 -2.53
N ALA A 72 -38.76 8.04 -3.22
CA ALA A 72 -38.06 8.25 -4.49
C ALA A 72 -36.87 7.29 -4.61
N PHE A 73 -37.13 6.13 -5.17
CA PHE A 73 -36.21 5.41 -6.08
C PHE A 73 -36.81 4.03 -6.38
N GLN A 74 -37.86 4.03 -7.23
CA GLN A 74 -38.23 2.84 -7.97
C GLN A 74 -37.55 2.89 -9.33
N GLY A 75 -36.76 1.89 -9.61
CA GLY A 75 -36.22 1.67 -10.93
C GLY A 75 -35.02 0.77 -10.91
N LEU A 76 -35.27 -0.48 -11.27
CA LEU A 76 -34.39 -1.50 -11.82
C LEU A 76 -34.38 -2.82 -11.02
N ARG A 77 -35.43 -3.58 -11.20
CA ARG A 77 -35.39 -5.05 -11.12
C ARG A 77 -35.73 -5.60 -12.49
N SER A 78 -34.76 -6.16 -13.17
CA SER A 78 -34.98 -7.10 -14.26
C SER A 78 -33.79 -8.06 -14.31
N CYS A 79 -33.86 -9.14 -13.53
CA CYS A 79 -33.04 -10.33 -13.73
C CYS A 79 -33.54 -11.07 -14.96
N LYS A 80 -32.82 -11.04 -16.06
CA LYS A 80 -32.96 -12.01 -17.16
C LYS A 80 -32.02 -13.19 -16.90
N ARG A 81 -32.63 -14.35 -16.69
CA ARG A 81 -31.95 -15.66 -16.68
C ARG A 81 -31.38 -15.93 -18.06
N TYR A 82 -30.08 -16.24 -18.13
CA TYR A 82 -29.46 -16.82 -19.32
C TYR A 82 -29.50 -18.36 -19.26
N PRO A 83 -29.69 -19.03 -20.40
CA PRO A 83 -29.78 -20.49 -20.45
C PRO A 83 -28.40 -21.16 -20.29
N LYS A 84 -28.40 -22.30 -19.61
CA LYS A 84 -27.25 -23.21 -19.49
C LYS A 84 -26.85 -23.73 -20.87
N LEU A 85 -25.61 -23.46 -21.28
CA LEU A 85 -24.94 -24.17 -22.35
C LEU A 85 -24.16 -25.35 -21.74
N ALA A 86 -24.51 -26.54 -22.19
CA ALA A 86 -23.84 -27.77 -21.83
C ALA A 86 -22.58 -27.99 -22.69
N GLY A 87 -21.54 -28.50 -22.07
CA GLY A 87 -20.46 -29.23 -22.73
C GLY A 87 -19.21 -28.47 -23.07
N SER A 88 -18.20 -28.52 -22.20
CA SER A 88 -16.80 -28.31 -22.55
C SER A 88 -15.97 -29.47 -21.97
N PRO A 89 -14.98 -29.99 -22.72
CA PRO A 89 -14.17 -31.14 -22.30
C PRO A 89 -13.15 -30.73 -21.22
N PRO A 90 -12.63 -31.68 -20.42
CA PRO A 90 -11.69 -31.38 -19.36
C PRO A 90 -10.31 -31.06 -19.94
N LEU A 91 -9.82 -29.85 -19.73
CA LEU A 91 -8.43 -29.51 -19.94
C LEU A 91 -7.63 -29.96 -18.73
N GLY A 92 -6.80 -30.97 -18.95
CA GLY A 92 -5.86 -31.47 -17.97
C GLY A 92 -4.73 -30.52 -17.70
N GLY A 93 -4.23 -30.56 -16.48
CA GLY A 93 -2.92 -30.04 -16.09
C GLY A 93 -2.89 -28.86 -15.14
N ALA A 94 -3.50 -29.02 -13.96
CA ALA A 94 -3.11 -28.23 -12.80
C ALA A 94 -1.67 -28.61 -12.39
N ARG A 95 -0.67 -27.90 -12.90
CA ARG A 95 0.68 -27.96 -12.33
C ARG A 95 0.66 -27.18 -11.03
N SER A 96 0.92 -27.91 -9.97
CA SER A 96 0.72 -27.55 -8.59
C SER A 96 1.46 -26.27 -8.18
N VAL A 97 0.72 -25.34 -7.61
CA VAL A 97 1.22 -24.17 -6.84
C VAL A 97 2.10 -24.61 -5.64
N SER A 98 2.10 -25.91 -5.30
CA SER A 98 2.87 -26.51 -4.22
C SER A 98 4.40 -26.37 -4.36
N SER A 99 4.95 -26.41 -5.57
CA SER A 99 6.41 -26.42 -5.73
C SER A 99 7.08 -25.08 -5.42
N PHE A 100 6.40 -23.97 -5.70
CA PHE A 100 6.97 -22.63 -5.42
C PHE A 100 6.78 -22.23 -3.94
N ALA A 101 5.64 -22.59 -3.36
CA ALA A 101 5.40 -22.39 -1.93
C ALA A 101 6.29 -23.32 -1.06
N GLU A 102 6.64 -24.50 -1.53
CA GLU A 102 7.61 -25.38 -0.88
C GLU A 102 9.05 -24.89 -1.03
N GLN A 103 9.43 -24.34 -2.19
CA GLN A 103 10.71 -23.67 -2.34
C GLN A 103 10.86 -22.45 -1.42
N MET A 104 9.79 -21.66 -1.23
CA MET A 104 9.79 -20.55 -0.27
C MET A 104 9.76 -21.03 1.19
N LYS A 105 9.08 -22.14 1.52
CA LYS A 105 9.07 -22.73 2.86
C LYS A 105 10.42 -23.34 3.25
N SER A 106 11.18 -23.89 2.32
CA SER A 106 12.51 -24.43 2.59
C SER A 106 13.54 -23.36 2.99
N VAL A 107 13.30 -22.10 2.62
CA VAL A 107 14.12 -20.95 3.01
C VAL A 107 13.81 -20.46 4.43
N THR A 108 12.60 -20.73 4.97
CA THR A 108 12.14 -20.15 6.25
C THR A 108 12.33 -21.09 7.46
N LEU A 109 12.63 -22.38 7.29
CA LEU A 109 12.63 -23.39 8.37
C LEU A 109 14.00 -23.97 8.75
N ARG A 110 15.11 -23.32 8.37
CA ARG A 110 16.45 -23.72 8.87
C ARG A 110 17.12 -22.65 9.73
N GLY A 111 16.54 -22.41 10.89
CA GLY A 111 17.11 -21.43 11.82
C GLY A 111 16.61 -21.61 13.25
N ALA A 112 16.65 -22.81 13.81
CA ALA A 112 16.67 -23.01 15.26
C ALA A 112 17.16 -24.43 15.58
N SER A 113 18.45 -24.61 15.72
CA SER A 113 19.01 -25.67 16.57
C SER A 113 20.38 -25.25 17.05
N THR A 114 20.47 -25.11 18.36
CA THR A 114 21.72 -24.86 19.09
C THR A 114 22.58 -26.11 19.06
N SER A 115 23.67 -26.10 18.26
CA SER A 115 24.82 -26.96 18.46
C SER A 115 26.06 -26.30 17.86
N ARG A 116 27.19 -26.44 18.57
CA ARG A 116 28.51 -25.82 18.33
C ARG A 116 29.01 -25.97 16.89
N PRO A 117 29.76 -24.97 16.35
CA PRO A 117 30.16 -24.98 14.94
C PRO A 117 31.33 -25.94 14.68
N SER A 118 31.07 -26.99 13.91
CA SER A 118 32.09 -27.62 13.09
C SER A 118 32.23 -26.77 11.83
N ARG A 119 33.47 -26.45 11.43
CA ARG A 119 33.77 -25.78 10.16
C ARG A 119 33.30 -26.65 8.99
N GLY A 120 32.05 -26.43 8.58
CA GLY A 120 31.46 -26.94 7.35
C GLY A 120 31.45 -25.83 6.32
N VAL A 121 31.92 -26.11 5.13
CA VAL A 121 31.83 -25.26 3.94
C VAL A 121 30.36 -24.86 3.76
N VAL A 122 30.04 -23.58 3.99
CA VAL A 122 28.76 -23.01 3.66
C VAL A 122 28.70 -22.94 2.13
N SER A 123 27.95 -23.83 1.49
CA SER A 123 27.56 -23.64 0.10
C SER A 123 26.65 -22.40 0.08
N CYS A 124 27.15 -21.26 -0.37
CA CYS A 124 26.31 -20.12 -0.72
C CYS A 124 25.40 -20.56 -1.87
N GLU A 125 24.11 -20.83 -1.58
CA GLU A 125 23.11 -20.80 -2.65
C GLU A 125 23.22 -19.41 -3.30
N ALA A 126 23.42 -19.38 -4.61
CA ALA A 126 23.58 -18.14 -5.36
C ALA A 126 22.34 -17.27 -5.13
N GLY A 127 22.53 -16.03 -4.65
CA GLY A 127 21.44 -15.13 -4.36
C GLY A 127 20.58 -14.87 -5.61
N MET A 128 19.26 -14.78 -5.46
CA MET A 128 18.34 -14.46 -6.56
C MET A 128 18.59 -13.05 -7.09
N LYS A 129 18.33 -12.85 -8.38
CA LYS A 129 18.29 -11.53 -9.04
C LYS A 129 16.83 -11.06 -9.09
N ILE A 130 16.53 -10.00 -8.38
CA ILE A 130 15.16 -9.51 -8.20
C ILE A 130 15.07 -8.08 -8.73
N VAL A 131 14.08 -7.82 -9.58
CA VAL A 131 13.82 -6.53 -10.20
C VAL A 131 12.43 -6.05 -9.84
N PHE A 132 12.34 -5.03 -9.01
CA PHE A 132 11.07 -4.37 -8.68
C PHE A 132 10.73 -3.33 -9.75
N VAL A 133 9.56 -3.46 -10.36
CA VAL A 133 9.01 -2.47 -11.29
C VAL A 133 7.84 -1.77 -10.61
N SER A 134 7.92 -0.45 -10.44
CA SER A 134 6.93 0.30 -9.68
C SER A 134 6.82 1.75 -10.14
N ALA A 135 5.62 2.31 -10.08
CA ALA A 135 5.39 3.73 -10.34
C ALA A 135 5.98 4.65 -9.25
N GLU A 136 6.23 4.13 -8.05
CA GLU A 136 6.78 4.87 -6.93
C GLU A 136 8.00 4.17 -6.36
N VAL A 137 8.95 4.95 -5.85
CA VAL A 137 10.10 4.47 -5.05
C VAL A 137 10.56 5.55 -4.07
N GLY A 138 10.37 5.34 -2.78
CA GLY A 138 10.89 6.27 -1.78
C GLY A 138 12.43 6.26 -1.68
N PRO A 139 13.03 7.42 -1.39
CA PRO A 139 12.43 8.72 -1.09
C PRO A 139 12.16 9.61 -2.32
N TRP A 140 12.52 9.19 -3.54
CA TRP A 140 12.45 9.99 -4.77
C TRP A 140 11.01 10.28 -5.23
N SER A 141 10.14 9.28 -5.12
CA SER A 141 8.74 9.41 -5.47
C SER A 141 7.87 8.61 -4.50
N LYS A 142 6.96 9.30 -3.82
CA LYS A 142 6.09 8.67 -2.82
C LYS A 142 4.78 9.44 -2.73
N THR A 143 3.68 8.72 -2.92
CA THR A 143 2.32 9.22 -2.64
C THR A 143 1.63 8.41 -1.54
N GLY A 144 2.09 7.19 -1.28
CA GLY A 144 1.51 6.27 -0.30
C GLY A 144 2.45 5.13 0.08
N GLY A 145 1.87 4.07 0.66
CA GLY A 145 2.60 2.92 1.17
C GLY A 145 3.40 2.14 0.13
N LEU A 146 3.06 2.24 -1.17
CA LEU A 146 3.83 1.62 -2.25
C LEU A 146 5.27 2.16 -2.27
N GLY A 147 5.44 3.48 -2.20
CA GLY A 147 6.76 4.11 -2.13
C GLY A 147 7.57 3.65 -0.91
N ASP A 148 6.92 3.44 0.25
CA ASP A 148 7.57 2.95 1.47
C ASP A 148 8.06 1.51 1.32
N VAL A 149 7.23 0.63 0.74
CA VAL A 149 7.64 -0.76 0.46
C VAL A 149 8.86 -0.81 -0.43
N LEU A 150 8.91 0.01 -1.50
CA LEU A 150 10.04 0.08 -2.42
C LEU A 150 11.28 0.78 -1.81
N ALA A 151 11.12 1.55 -0.74
CA ALA A 151 12.23 2.07 0.04
C ALA A 151 12.85 1.01 0.96
N GLY A 152 12.02 0.21 1.64
CA GLY A 152 12.43 -0.69 2.72
C GLY A 152 12.72 -2.13 2.30
N LEU A 153 11.86 -2.76 1.49
CA LEU A 153 11.98 -4.17 1.13
C LEU A 153 13.23 -4.50 0.28
N PRO A 154 13.58 -3.73 -0.78
CA PRO A 154 14.76 -4.01 -1.58
C PRO A 154 16.08 -4.09 -0.79
N PRO A 155 16.40 -3.12 0.10
CA PRO A 155 17.59 -3.23 0.95
C PRO A 155 17.57 -4.43 1.89
N ALA A 156 16.41 -4.81 2.41
CA ALA A 156 16.27 -5.98 3.29
C ALA A 156 16.54 -7.30 2.54
N LEU A 157 16.21 -7.36 1.25
CA LEU A 157 16.54 -8.51 0.39
C LEU A 157 18.04 -8.55 0.05
N VAL A 158 18.66 -7.39 -0.19
CA VAL A 158 20.12 -7.30 -0.35
C VAL A 158 20.85 -7.82 0.90
N ALA A 159 20.40 -7.44 2.09
CA ALA A 159 20.95 -7.92 3.35
C ALA A 159 20.83 -9.45 3.52
N ARG A 160 19.97 -10.11 2.76
CA ARG A 160 19.81 -11.57 2.69
C ARG A 160 20.61 -12.22 1.56
N GLY A 161 21.46 -11.47 0.87
CA GLY A 161 22.35 -11.98 -0.17
C GLY A 161 21.72 -12.00 -1.58
N HIS A 162 20.59 -11.33 -1.81
CA HIS A 162 20.01 -11.19 -3.14
C HIS A 162 20.57 -9.98 -3.87
N ARG A 163 20.66 -10.05 -5.19
CA ARG A 163 20.94 -8.90 -6.05
C ARG A 163 19.63 -8.22 -6.40
N VAL A 164 19.48 -6.93 -6.08
CA VAL A 164 18.19 -6.25 -6.21
C VAL A 164 18.32 -4.96 -7.00
N MET A 165 17.42 -4.81 -7.99
CA MET A 165 17.20 -3.59 -8.75
C MET A 165 15.79 -3.05 -8.47
N THR A 166 15.63 -1.74 -8.46
CA THR A 166 14.32 -1.10 -8.59
C THR A 166 14.28 -0.26 -9.85
N VAL A 167 13.21 -0.35 -10.61
CA VAL A 167 12.97 0.49 -11.79
C VAL A 167 11.71 1.32 -11.54
N ALA A 168 11.84 2.64 -11.66
CA ALA A 168 10.74 3.59 -11.49
C ALA A 168 10.85 4.73 -12.51
N PRO A 169 9.76 5.45 -12.83
CA PRO A 169 9.84 6.64 -13.65
C PRO A 169 10.63 7.76 -12.95
N ARG A 170 11.33 8.57 -13.73
CA ARG A 170 12.01 9.77 -13.26
C ARG A 170 11.06 10.96 -13.34
N TYR A 171 10.54 11.38 -12.17
CA TYR A 171 9.55 12.47 -12.11
C TYR A 171 10.17 13.83 -11.80
N ASP A 172 11.43 13.86 -11.35
CA ASP A 172 12.15 15.09 -11.00
C ASP A 172 13.65 14.93 -11.23
N GLN A 173 14.41 15.99 -11.01
CA GLN A 173 15.88 16.01 -11.07
C GLN A 173 16.43 15.33 -9.80
N TYR A 174 16.61 14.02 -9.84
CA TYR A 174 17.16 13.24 -8.73
C TYR A 174 18.68 13.45 -8.65
N ARG A 175 19.14 14.30 -7.73
CA ARG A 175 20.54 14.76 -7.64
C ARG A 175 21.55 13.64 -7.39
N ASP A 176 21.14 12.55 -6.77
CA ASP A 176 21.96 11.37 -6.49
C ASP A 176 21.93 10.31 -7.60
N ALA A 177 21.21 10.55 -8.68
CA ALA A 177 21.15 9.68 -9.84
C ALA A 177 21.91 10.30 -11.02
N TRP A 178 22.80 9.52 -11.61
CA TRP A 178 23.59 9.91 -12.77
C TRP A 178 23.05 9.30 -14.07
N ASP A 179 23.27 9.97 -15.20
CA ASP A 179 22.91 9.50 -16.52
C ASP A 179 23.82 8.34 -16.91
N THR A 180 23.25 7.18 -17.22
CA THR A 180 24.00 5.99 -17.64
C THR A 180 24.52 6.11 -19.09
N SER A 181 24.08 7.09 -19.85
CA SER A 181 24.28 7.25 -21.29
C SER A 181 23.72 6.08 -22.13
N VAL A 182 22.92 5.21 -21.51
CA VAL A 182 22.23 4.11 -22.19
C VAL A 182 20.81 4.57 -22.56
N THR A 183 20.42 4.28 -23.79
CA THR A 183 19.08 4.56 -24.31
C THR A 183 18.44 3.29 -24.84
N ALA A 184 17.11 3.28 -24.88
CA ALA A 184 16.34 2.23 -25.54
C ALA A 184 15.17 2.83 -26.32
N ASP A 185 14.87 2.23 -27.46
CA ASP A 185 13.69 2.56 -28.24
C ASP A 185 12.56 1.57 -27.90
N VAL A 186 11.39 2.10 -27.58
CA VAL A 186 10.18 1.34 -27.27
C VAL A 186 9.02 1.81 -28.13
N VAL A 187 8.09 0.93 -28.46
CA VAL A 187 6.94 1.28 -29.31
C VAL A 187 5.70 1.46 -28.44
N VAL A 188 5.12 2.66 -28.50
CA VAL A 188 3.95 3.04 -27.70
C VAL A 188 2.99 3.86 -28.56
N GLY A 189 1.71 3.47 -28.60
CA GLY A 189 0.70 4.17 -29.40
C GLY A 189 1.06 4.27 -30.87
N GLY A 190 1.73 3.24 -31.43
CA GLY A 190 2.19 3.19 -32.84
C GLY A 190 3.39 4.08 -33.14
N ARG A 191 4.07 4.65 -32.13
CA ARG A 191 5.26 5.49 -32.29
C ARG A 191 6.45 4.88 -31.54
N THR A 192 7.64 5.10 -32.09
CA THR A 192 8.89 4.78 -31.39
C THR A 192 9.27 5.95 -30.51
N GLU A 193 9.43 5.67 -29.22
CA GLU A 193 9.85 6.63 -28.20
C GLU A 193 11.21 6.20 -27.63
N THR A 194 12.16 7.13 -27.54
CA THR A 194 13.48 6.86 -26.98
C THR A 194 13.50 7.24 -25.51
N VAL A 195 13.80 6.27 -24.65
CA VAL A 195 13.97 6.45 -23.21
C VAL A 195 15.45 6.46 -22.82
N ARG A 196 15.78 7.16 -21.74
CA ARG A 196 17.11 7.15 -21.12
C ARG A 196 17.01 6.57 -19.72
N PHE A 197 18.14 6.08 -19.20
CA PHE A 197 18.21 5.50 -17.88
C PHE A 197 19.15 6.30 -16.99
N PHE A 198 18.67 6.65 -15.81
CA PHE A 198 19.46 7.19 -14.73
C PHE A 198 19.62 6.14 -13.65
N HIS A 199 20.76 6.14 -12.97
CA HIS A 199 21.10 5.15 -11.96
C HIS A 199 21.71 5.78 -10.71
N CYS A 200 21.40 5.23 -9.54
CA CYS A 200 22.22 5.36 -8.35
C CYS A 200 22.27 4.04 -7.60
N HIS A 201 23.39 3.78 -6.93
CA HIS A 201 23.53 2.63 -6.05
C HIS A 201 23.37 3.09 -4.59
N LYS A 202 22.31 2.63 -3.92
CA LYS A 202 22.00 3.10 -2.56
C LYS A 202 21.48 1.96 -1.68
N ARG A 203 22.08 1.79 -0.51
CA ARG A 203 21.77 0.70 0.43
C ARG A 203 21.89 -0.70 -0.23
N GLY A 204 22.90 -0.88 -1.09
CA GLY A 204 23.13 -2.13 -1.82
C GLY A 204 22.19 -2.42 -2.99
N VAL A 205 21.26 -1.51 -3.30
CA VAL A 205 20.25 -1.66 -4.35
C VAL A 205 20.62 -0.81 -5.56
N ASP A 206 20.51 -1.39 -6.76
CA ASP A 206 20.57 -0.66 -8.02
C ASP A 206 19.24 0.08 -8.25
N ARG A 207 19.24 1.42 -8.13
CA ARG A 207 18.09 2.27 -8.34
C ARG A 207 18.11 2.84 -9.75
N VAL A 208 17.25 2.36 -10.61
CA VAL A 208 17.14 2.78 -12.01
C VAL A 208 15.91 3.65 -12.19
N PHE A 209 16.08 4.75 -12.90
CA PHE A 209 15.00 5.68 -13.20
C PHE A 209 14.85 5.83 -14.71
N VAL A 210 13.64 5.63 -15.21
CA VAL A 210 13.30 5.81 -16.62
C VAL A 210 13.02 7.28 -16.89
N ASP A 211 13.89 7.91 -17.67
CA ASP A 211 13.78 9.32 -18.05
C ASP A 211 13.10 9.48 -19.39
N HIS A 212 11.99 10.19 -19.38
CA HIS A 212 11.23 10.55 -20.58
C HIS A 212 10.36 11.78 -20.31
N PRO A 213 10.10 12.67 -21.31
CA PRO A 213 9.27 13.86 -21.14
C PRO A 213 7.86 13.59 -20.58
N LEU A 214 7.26 12.46 -20.90
CA LEU A 214 5.95 12.04 -20.35
C LEU A 214 5.92 11.94 -18.82
N PHE A 215 7.06 11.74 -18.17
CA PHE A 215 7.16 11.73 -16.70
C PHE A 215 7.63 13.08 -16.19
N LEU A 216 8.81 13.51 -16.61
CA LEU A 216 9.48 14.69 -16.06
C LEU A 216 8.72 15.99 -16.33
N ALA A 217 8.26 16.19 -17.56
CA ALA A 217 7.58 17.45 -17.94
C ALA A 217 6.21 17.62 -17.25
N ARG A 218 5.54 16.52 -16.93
CA ARG A 218 4.23 16.54 -16.24
C ARG A 218 4.35 16.79 -14.75
N VAL A 219 5.39 16.26 -14.09
CA VAL A 219 5.45 16.13 -12.62
C VAL A 219 6.50 17.02 -12.01
N TRP A 220 7.45 17.55 -12.78
CA TRP A 220 8.59 18.30 -12.29
C TRP A 220 8.26 19.27 -11.15
N GLY A 221 8.97 19.12 -10.02
CA GLY A 221 8.78 19.92 -8.82
C GLY A 221 7.44 19.73 -8.11
N LYS A 222 6.61 18.79 -8.54
CA LYS A 222 5.26 18.50 -8.00
C LYS A 222 5.16 17.11 -7.39
N THR A 223 6.30 16.47 -7.13
CA THR A 223 6.36 15.14 -6.48
C THR A 223 5.65 15.16 -5.12
N GLY A 224 4.84 14.13 -4.85
CA GLY A 224 4.11 14.01 -3.58
C GLY A 224 2.59 14.08 -3.70
N GLY A 225 2.03 14.05 -4.90
CA GLY A 225 0.57 14.03 -5.08
C GLY A 225 0.11 14.14 -6.52
N LYS A 226 1.05 14.39 -7.45
CA LYS A 226 0.74 14.65 -8.86
C LYS A 226 1.38 13.65 -9.84
N ILE A 227 1.78 12.49 -9.33
CA ILE A 227 2.40 11.45 -10.16
C ILE A 227 1.38 10.87 -11.15
N TYR A 228 0.14 10.72 -10.73
CA TYR A 228 -0.93 10.05 -11.49
C TYR A 228 -1.90 11.02 -12.14
N GLY A 229 -2.05 12.22 -11.62
CA GLY A 229 -2.96 13.25 -12.08
C GLY A 229 -2.70 14.60 -11.42
N GLU A 230 -3.32 15.68 -11.91
CA GLU A 230 -3.14 17.02 -11.34
C GLU A 230 -3.85 17.20 -10.01
N THR A 231 -4.96 16.51 -9.83
CA THR A 231 -5.75 16.53 -8.60
C THR A 231 -6.04 15.10 -8.13
N THR A 232 -6.25 14.92 -6.84
CA THR A 232 -6.59 13.61 -6.27
C THR A 232 -7.90 13.08 -6.87
N GLY A 233 -7.83 11.92 -7.49
CA GLY A 233 -8.98 11.25 -8.11
C GLY A 233 -9.21 11.60 -9.58
N GLU A 234 -8.33 12.39 -10.19
CA GLU A 234 -8.36 12.71 -11.62
C GLU A 234 -7.04 12.29 -12.27
N ASP A 235 -7.06 11.20 -13.01
CA ASP A 235 -5.89 10.67 -13.69
C ASP A 235 -5.51 11.51 -14.91
N TYR A 236 -4.20 11.56 -15.24
CA TYR A 236 -3.77 12.12 -16.51
C TYR A 236 -4.33 11.30 -17.67
N PRO A 237 -4.85 11.94 -18.73
CA PRO A 237 -5.43 11.25 -19.87
C PRO A 237 -4.42 10.41 -20.65
N ASP A 238 -3.13 10.69 -20.52
CA ASP A 238 -2.03 9.99 -21.16
C ASP A 238 -1.39 8.88 -20.30
N ASN A 239 -2.02 8.50 -19.17
CA ASN A 239 -1.49 7.46 -18.29
C ASN A 239 -1.28 6.12 -18.98
N GLN A 240 -2.10 5.76 -19.98
CA GLN A 240 -1.88 4.55 -20.78
C GLN A 240 -0.54 4.60 -21.51
N LEU A 241 -0.25 5.69 -22.22
CA LEU A 241 1.01 5.87 -22.95
C LEU A 241 2.20 5.90 -21.98
N ARG A 242 2.06 6.66 -20.87
CA ARG A 242 3.08 6.79 -19.83
C ARG A 242 3.49 5.43 -19.26
N PHE A 243 2.54 4.67 -18.79
CA PHE A 243 2.84 3.40 -18.12
C PHE A 243 3.07 2.24 -19.11
N SER A 244 2.54 2.27 -20.33
CA SER A 244 2.94 1.35 -21.40
C SER A 244 4.42 1.52 -21.77
N LEU A 245 4.87 2.76 -21.97
CA LEU A 245 6.27 3.11 -22.17
C LEU A 245 7.13 2.62 -20.99
N PHE A 246 6.69 2.90 -19.75
CA PHE A 246 7.41 2.52 -18.54
C PHE A 246 7.64 1.01 -18.42
N ASN A 247 6.63 0.18 -18.69
CA ASN A 247 6.75 -1.27 -18.60
C ASN A 247 7.78 -1.84 -19.58
N GLN A 248 7.77 -1.36 -20.84
CA GLN A 248 8.75 -1.76 -21.84
C GLN A 248 10.16 -1.28 -21.45
N ALA A 249 10.28 0.00 -21.06
CA ALA A 249 11.55 0.58 -20.61
C ALA A 249 12.12 -0.15 -19.39
N ALA A 250 11.29 -0.64 -18.47
CA ALA A 250 11.75 -1.40 -17.31
C ALA A 250 12.38 -2.75 -17.70
N ILE A 251 11.84 -3.42 -18.71
CA ILE A 251 12.45 -4.67 -19.23
C ILE A 251 13.74 -4.35 -19.98
N GLU A 252 13.75 -3.28 -20.79
CA GLU A 252 14.95 -2.83 -21.49
C GLU A 252 16.08 -2.40 -20.54
N ALA A 253 15.75 -1.77 -19.41
CA ALA A 253 16.73 -1.42 -18.40
C ALA A 253 17.50 -2.67 -17.90
N VAL A 254 16.80 -3.77 -17.63
CA VAL A 254 17.41 -5.03 -17.20
C VAL A 254 18.25 -5.66 -18.30
N ARG A 255 17.83 -5.52 -19.55
CA ARG A 255 18.52 -6.08 -20.73
C ARG A 255 19.80 -5.34 -21.08
N LEU A 256 19.79 -4.00 -20.96
CA LEU A 256 20.86 -3.16 -21.49
C LEU A 256 21.88 -2.68 -20.46
N LEU A 257 21.46 -2.55 -19.17
CA LEU A 257 22.33 -1.98 -18.17
C LEU A 257 23.30 -3.03 -17.62
N ASP A 258 24.60 -2.71 -17.75
CA ASP A 258 25.71 -3.49 -17.21
C ASP A 258 26.42 -2.67 -16.11
N PHE A 259 26.09 -2.94 -14.86
CA PHE A 259 26.69 -2.25 -13.72
C PHE A 259 28.01 -2.89 -13.36
N LYS A 260 29.10 -2.39 -13.98
CA LYS A 260 30.46 -2.62 -13.51
C LYS A 260 30.72 -1.62 -12.39
N HIS A 261 30.76 -2.08 -11.15
CA HIS A 261 31.32 -1.26 -10.09
C HIS A 261 32.79 -1.05 -10.39
N SER A 262 33.10 0.08 -11.07
CA SER A 262 34.45 0.54 -11.20
C SER A 262 34.96 0.84 -9.78
N SER A 263 35.84 -0.03 -9.29
CA SER A 263 36.79 0.33 -8.25
C SER A 263 37.71 1.40 -8.86
N SER A 264 37.21 2.64 -8.94
CA SER A 264 37.97 3.80 -9.34
C SER A 264 39.09 3.96 -8.30
N SER A 265 40.29 3.65 -8.72
CA SER A 265 41.54 4.03 -8.14
C SER A 265 41.51 5.50 -7.68
N SER A 266 41.28 5.73 -6.42
CA SER A 266 41.79 6.87 -5.71
C SER A 266 42.48 6.35 -4.45
N SER A 267 43.77 6.32 -4.55
CA SER A 267 44.72 6.12 -3.48
C SER A 267 44.48 7.12 -2.34
N SER A 268 43.85 6.70 -1.28
CA SER A 268 44.04 7.25 0.06
C SER A 268 43.59 6.21 1.09
N SER A 269 44.56 5.80 1.84
CA SER A 269 44.55 4.90 2.97
C SER A 269 43.49 5.20 4.01
N SER A 270 42.52 4.30 4.20
CA SER A 270 41.92 4.01 5.49
C SER A 270 41.22 2.65 5.44
N SER A 271 41.66 1.78 6.31
CA SER A 271 41.25 0.41 6.54
C SER A 271 39.79 0.35 6.98
N SER A 272 38.87 0.00 6.08
CA SER A 272 37.59 -0.60 6.42
C SER A 272 37.27 -1.70 5.41
N SER A 273 36.94 -2.87 5.90
CA SER A 273 36.68 -4.11 5.18
C SER A 273 35.49 -3.97 4.19
N ASN A 274 35.76 -3.43 3.01
CA ASN A 274 34.84 -3.48 1.88
C ASN A 274 35.14 -4.77 1.09
N SER A 275 34.45 -5.85 1.39
CA SER A 275 34.34 -6.98 0.48
C SER A 275 33.71 -6.51 -0.82
N PRO A 276 34.27 -6.78 -2.00
CA PRO A 276 33.65 -6.46 -3.27
C PRO A 276 32.29 -7.13 -3.32
N SER A 277 31.24 -6.38 -3.75
CA SER A 277 29.91 -6.95 -3.97
C SER A 277 30.04 -8.18 -4.88
N PRO A 278 29.52 -9.35 -4.51
CA PRO A 278 29.62 -10.56 -5.33
C PRO A 278 28.88 -10.47 -6.65
N PHE A 279 28.15 -9.39 -6.88
CA PHE A 279 27.28 -9.20 -8.03
C PHE A 279 27.77 -8.05 -8.91
N GLN A 280 28.59 -8.38 -9.91
CA GLN A 280 28.98 -7.45 -10.98
C GLN A 280 28.42 -7.94 -12.32
N GLY A 281 28.26 -7.02 -13.28
CA GLY A 281 27.82 -7.32 -14.64
C GLY A 281 26.29 -7.20 -14.85
N PRO A 282 25.78 -7.63 -16.00
CA PRO A 282 24.37 -7.56 -16.33
C PRO A 282 23.50 -8.45 -15.44
N TYR A 283 22.21 -8.12 -15.31
CA TYR A 283 21.26 -8.98 -14.57
C TYR A 283 21.00 -10.31 -15.30
N GLY A 284 21.10 -10.32 -16.63
CA GLY A 284 20.90 -11.51 -17.47
C GLY A 284 19.44 -11.95 -17.54
N ASP A 285 19.21 -13.17 -18.06
CA ASP A 285 17.88 -13.68 -18.38
C ASP A 285 17.17 -14.41 -17.23
N ASP A 286 17.92 -14.80 -16.19
CA ASP A 286 17.38 -15.50 -15.02
C ASP A 286 17.09 -14.48 -13.91
N VAL A 287 15.99 -13.78 -14.07
CA VAL A 287 15.56 -12.72 -13.15
C VAL A 287 14.12 -12.93 -12.70
N ILE A 288 13.81 -12.46 -11.50
CA ILE A 288 12.45 -12.38 -10.97
C ILE A 288 12.01 -10.92 -11.02
N PHE A 289 11.05 -10.62 -11.87
CA PHE A 289 10.38 -9.33 -11.87
C PHE A 289 9.29 -9.32 -10.79
N VAL A 290 9.27 -8.28 -9.96
CA VAL A 290 8.18 -7.98 -9.03
C VAL A 290 7.47 -6.74 -9.56
N ALA A 291 6.37 -6.95 -10.26
CA ALA A 291 5.53 -5.89 -10.82
C ALA A 291 4.50 -5.44 -9.77
N ASN A 292 4.43 -4.13 -9.50
CA ASN A 292 3.66 -3.58 -8.40
C ASN A 292 2.49 -2.71 -8.92
N ASP A 293 1.27 -3.10 -8.60
CA ASP A 293 0.01 -2.48 -9.01
C ASP A 293 -0.17 -2.35 -10.54
N TRP A 294 -1.31 -1.81 -10.98
CA TRP A 294 -1.70 -1.75 -12.39
C TRP A 294 -0.68 -1.03 -13.28
N HIS A 295 0.08 -0.08 -12.74
CA HIS A 295 1.09 0.68 -13.47
C HIS A 295 2.24 -0.17 -14.03
N SER A 296 2.45 -1.35 -13.49
CA SER A 296 3.47 -2.31 -13.95
C SER A 296 2.87 -3.65 -14.41
N ALA A 297 1.55 -3.71 -14.57
CA ALA A 297 0.83 -4.94 -14.92
C ALA A 297 1.13 -5.46 -16.33
N LEU A 298 1.69 -4.64 -17.21
CA LEU A 298 2.05 -5.05 -18.57
C LEU A 298 3.40 -5.78 -18.65
N VAL A 299 4.21 -5.79 -17.59
CA VAL A 299 5.51 -6.51 -17.58
C VAL A 299 5.34 -7.98 -17.99
N PRO A 300 4.46 -8.79 -17.38
CA PRO A 300 4.28 -10.18 -17.81
C PRO A 300 3.76 -10.30 -19.25
N CYS A 301 2.92 -9.36 -19.69
CA CYS A 301 2.38 -9.35 -21.05
C CYS A 301 3.47 -9.12 -22.09
N TYR A 302 4.32 -8.10 -21.89
CA TYR A 302 5.43 -7.80 -22.80
C TYR A 302 6.48 -8.91 -22.81
N LEU A 303 6.83 -9.46 -21.63
CA LEU A 303 7.74 -10.60 -21.56
C LEU A 303 7.23 -11.77 -22.38
N LYS A 304 5.93 -12.10 -22.29
CA LYS A 304 5.31 -13.23 -22.96
C LYS A 304 5.19 -13.03 -24.48
N SER A 305 4.76 -11.83 -24.92
CA SER A 305 4.44 -11.57 -26.34
C SER A 305 5.63 -11.06 -27.16
N ILE A 306 6.60 -10.36 -26.53
CA ILE A 306 7.67 -9.70 -27.27
C ILE A 306 9.04 -10.33 -26.98
N TYR A 307 9.42 -10.50 -25.72
CA TYR A 307 10.80 -10.87 -25.36
C TYR A 307 11.04 -12.38 -25.40
N LYS A 308 10.20 -13.20 -24.76
CA LYS A 308 10.39 -14.66 -24.73
C LYS A 308 10.34 -15.31 -26.12
N PRO A 309 9.47 -14.90 -27.06
CA PRO A 309 9.50 -15.40 -28.44
C PRO A 309 10.80 -15.08 -29.21
N ARG A 310 11.51 -14.03 -28.79
CA ARG A 310 12.82 -13.66 -29.33
C ARG A 310 14.01 -14.34 -28.63
N GLY A 311 13.74 -15.29 -27.73
CA GLY A 311 14.76 -15.97 -26.93
C GLY A 311 15.36 -15.14 -25.80
N GLN A 312 14.74 -14.01 -25.45
CA GLN A 312 15.15 -13.13 -24.35
C GLN A 312 14.30 -13.38 -23.11
N PHE A 313 14.91 -13.35 -21.91
CA PHE A 313 14.21 -13.57 -20.63
C PHE A 313 13.39 -14.86 -20.57
N VAL A 314 13.86 -15.92 -21.25
CA VAL A 314 13.12 -17.19 -21.36
C VAL A 314 12.84 -17.79 -19.96
N ASN A 315 13.80 -17.68 -19.06
CA ASN A 315 13.71 -18.20 -17.70
C ASN A 315 13.12 -17.19 -16.69
N ALA A 316 12.94 -15.93 -17.09
CA ALA A 316 12.41 -14.91 -16.19
C ALA A 316 11.02 -15.26 -15.69
N LYS A 317 10.78 -14.94 -14.41
CA LYS A 317 9.50 -15.11 -13.72
C LYS A 317 8.94 -13.76 -13.30
N VAL A 318 7.62 -13.67 -13.21
CA VAL A 318 6.93 -12.46 -12.76
C VAL A 318 6.06 -12.77 -11.54
N ALA A 319 6.34 -12.10 -10.44
CA ALA A 319 5.43 -11.96 -9.32
C ALA A 319 4.68 -10.64 -9.46
N PHE A 320 3.35 -10.67 -9.52
CA PHE A 320 2.53 -9.47 -9.56
C PHE A 320 1.99 -9.17 -8.17
N CYS A 321 2.36 -8.03 -7.61
CA CYS A 321 2.00 -7.61 -6.26
C CYS A 321 0.93 -6.52 -6.28
N VAL A 322 -0.23 -6.80 -5.67
CA VAL A 322 -1.33 -5.85 -5.52
C VAL A 322 -1.24 -5.17 -4.17
N HIS A 323 -1.09 -3.85 -4.19
CA HIS A 323 -1.12 -3.00 -3.00
C HIS A 323 -2.51 -2.43 -2.74
N ASN A 324 -3.25 -2.10 -3.81
CA ASN A 324 -4.61 -1.61 -3.70
C ASN A 324 -5.45 -1.92 -4.95
N VAL A 325 -6.40 -2.82 -4.82
CA VAL A 325 -7.30 -3.28 -5.90
C VAL A 325 -8.28 -2.21 -6.39
N LEU A 326 -8.45 -1.10 -5.67
CA LEU A 326 -9.32 0.01 -6.13
C LEU A 326 -8.82 0.66 -7.43
N TYR A 327 -7.52 0.65 -7.63
CA TYR A 327 -6.88 1.26 -8.80
C TYR A 327 -6.44 0.16 -9.75
N GLN A 328 -7.14 0.00 -10.87
CA GLN A 328 -6.99 -1.17 -11.74
C GLN A 328 -6.42 -0.86 -13.12
N GLY A 329 -6.34 0.41 -13.52
CA GLY A 329 -5.98 0.77 -14.88
C GLY A 329 -7.03 0.30 -15.88
N ARG A 330 -8.24 0.85 -15.79
CA ARG A 330 -9.36 0.59 -16.70
C ARG A 330 -9.37 1.63 -17.81
N PHE A 331 -9.44 1.17 -19.05
CA PHE A 331 -9.43 2.01 -20.24
C PHE A 331 -10.44 1.50 -21.27
N ALA A 332 -10.72 2.27 -22.33
CA ALA A 332 -11.60 1.82 -23.39
C ALA A 332 -11.05 0.55 -24.08
N ALA A 333 -11.93 -0.39 -24.44
CA ALA A 333 -11.49 -1.61 -25.12
C ALA A 333 -10.81 -1.34 -26.49
N THR A 334 -11.13 -0.22 -27.12
CA THR A 334 -10.50 0.27 -28.35
C THR A 334 -9.04 0.69 -28.18
N ASP A 335 -8.63 0.94 -26.92
CA ASP A 335 -7.28 1.43 -26.64
C ASP A 335 -6.26 0.29 -26.54
N PHE A 336 -6.68 -0.96 -26.71
CA PHE A 336 -5.78 -2.12 -26.64
C PHE A 336 -4.64 -2.01 -27.65
N ASP A 337 -4.92 -1.51 -28.84
CA ASP A 337 -3.94 -1.38 -29.93
C ASP A 337 -2.79 -0.41 -29.57
N LEU A 338 -3.04 0.54 -28.64
CA LEU A 338 -2.00 1.46 -28.13
C LEU A 338 -0.89 0.75 -27.35
N LEU A 339 -1.17 -0.46 -26.86
CA LEU A 339 -0.25 -1.23 -26.02
C LEU A 339 0.82 -1.97 -26.84
N ASN A 340 0.65 -2.09 -28.15
CA ASN A 340 1.56 -2.85 -29.02
C ASN A 340 1.73 -4.31 -28.57
N LEU A 341 0.63 -4.94 -28.15
CA LEU A 341 0.54 -6.34 -27.75
C LEU A 341 -0.18 -7.17 -28.81
N GLY A 342 0.13 -8.46 -28.88
CA GLY A 342 -0.57 -9.39 -29.76
C GLY A 342 -2.03 -9.62 -29.36
N GLU A 343 -2.90 -9.86 -30.34
CA GLU A 343 -4.33 -10.11 -30.13
C GLU A 343 -4.63 -11.32 -29.23
N GLU A 344 -3.71 -12.28 -29.14
CA GLU A 344 -3.80 -13.43 -28.24
C GLU A 344 -3.89 -13.06 -26.76
N LEU A 345 -3.44 -11.84 -26.38
CA LEU A 345 -3.52 -11.33 -25.02
C LEU A 345 -4.81 -10.55 -24.74
N ARG A 346 -5.57 -10.13 -25.76
CA ARG A 346 -6.81 -9.35 -25.58
C ARG A 346 -7.80 -10.00 -24.59
N PRO A 347 -8.00 -11.32 -24.53
CA PRO A 347 -8.87 -11.95 -23.53
C PRO A 347 -8.43 -11.73 -22.08
N SER A 348 -7.12 -11.61 -21.81
CA SER A 348 -6.59 -11.34 -20.48
C SER A 348 -6.95 -9.92 -19.99
N PHE A 349 -7.18 -8.99 -20.92
CA PHE A 349 -7.56 -7.61 -20.62
C PHE A 349 -9.08 -7.40 -20.58
N GLY A 350 -9.84 -8.13 -21.39
CA GLY A 350 -11.26 -7.91 -21.60
C GLY A 350 -12.04 -7.86 -20.29
N PHE A 351 -12.77 -6.75 -20.06
CA PHE A 351 -13.47 -6.48 -18.83
C PHE A 351 -14.77 -5.72 -19.11
N LEU A 352 -15.84 -6.15 -18.49
CA LEU A 352 -17.12 -5.48 -18.53
C LEU A 352 -17.57 -5.22 -17.10
N ASP A 353 -17.75 -3.97 -16.77
CA ASP A 353 -18.23 -3.53 -15.46
C ASP A 353 -19.46 -2.61 -15.59
N GLY A 354 -20.06 -2.26 -14.45
CA GLY A 354 -21.20 -1.35 -14.38
C GLY A 354 -20.85 0.14 -14.33
N TYR A 355 -19.56 0.50 -14.40
CA TYR A 355 -19.13 1.88 -14.25
C TYR A 355 -19.17 2.64 -15.58
N GLU A 356 -19.56 3.90 -15.52
CA GLU A 356 -19.58 4.81 -16.67
C GLU A 356 -18.17 5.29 -17.08
N LYS A 357 -17.22 5.32 -16.14
CA LYS A 357 -15.85 5.78 -16.36
C LYS A 357 -14.88 4.61 -16.52
N PRO A 358 -13.82 4.77 -17.38
CA PRO A 358 -13.54 5.93 -18.25
C PRO A 358 -14.50 6.05 -19.43
N VAL A 359 -15.17 4.97 -19.82
CA VAL A 359 -16.15 4.88 -20.91
C VAL A 359 -17.29 3.94 -20.51
N VAL A 360 -18.47 4.11 -21.09
CA VAL A 360 -19.58 3.17 -20.99
C VAL A 360 -19.30 1.98 -21.91
N GLY A 361 -19.49 0.74 -21.39
CA GLY A 361 -19.35 -0.48 -22.18
C GLY A 361 -18.02 -1.22 -21.99
N PRO A 362 -17.58 -1.97 -23.02
CA PRO A 362 -16.39 -2.83 -22.91
C PRO A 362 -15.12 -2.05 -22.61
N LYS A 363 -14.33 -2.58 -21.68
CA LYS A 363 -13.06 -2.00 -21.21
C LYS A 363 -11.92 -2.99 -21.34
N ILE A 364 -10.71 -2.49 -21.29
CA ILE A 364 -9.52 -3.25 -20.92
C ILE A 364 -9.15 -2.91 -19.48
N ASN A 365 -8.72 -3.92 -18.74
CA ASN A 365 -8.30 -3.81 -17.35
C ASN A 365 -6.87 -4.37 -17.21
N TRP A 366 -5.91 -3.47 -16.94
CA TRP A 366 -4.51 -3.85 -16.87
C TRP A 366 -4.20 -4.73 -15.66
N MET A 367 -4.81 -4.46 -14.50
CA MET A 367 -4.62 -5.30 -13.30
C MET A 367 -5.12 -6.72 -13.56
N LYS A 368 -6.26 -6.88 -14.27
CA LYS A 368 -6.74 -8.19 -14.70
C LYS A 368 -5.69 -8.92 -15.54
N ALA A 369 -5.10 -8.23 -16.53
CA ALA A 369 -4.06 -8.81 -17.37
C ALA A 369 -2.82 -9.20 -16.53
N GLY A 370 -2.41 -8.37 -15.58
CA GLY A 370 -1.37 -8.72 -14.62
C GLY A 370 -1.69 -9.97 -13.82
N PHE A 371 -2.93 -10.13 -13.37
CA PHE A 371 -3.39 -11.35 -12.68
C PHE A 371 -3.36 -12.59 -13.58
N GLU A 372 -3.77 -12.45 -14.83
CA GLU A 372 -3.82 -13.58 -15.76
C GLU A 372 -2.43 -14.04 -16.22
N GLU A 373 -1.52 -13.12 -16.46
CA GLU A 373 -0.27 -13.39 -17.16
C GLU A 373 0.95 -13.57 -16.22
N ALA A 374 0.88 -13.15 -14.97
CA ALA A 374 1.97 -13.35 -14.00
C ALA A 374 2.11 -14.81 -13.58
N ASP A 375 3.33 -15.22 -13.17
CA ASP A 375 3.58 -16.57 -12.64
C ASP A 375 2.98 -16.73 -11.23
N VAL A 376 3.04 -15.69 -10.38
CA VAL A 376 2.56 -15.69 -8.99
C VAL A 376 1.87 -14.37 -8.67
N LEU A 377 0.77 -14.44 -7.91
CA LEU A 377 0.10 -13.25 -7.38
C LEU A 377 0.43 -13.07 -5.90
N LEU A 378 0.81 -11.86 -5.56
CA LEU A 378 1.12 -11.44 -4.21
C LEU A 378 0.22 -10.26 -3.77
N THR A 379 -0.02 -10.17 -2.47
CA THR A 379 -0.61 -8.96 -1.88
C THR A 379 -0.04 -8.71 -0.49
N VAL A 380 -0.36 -7.55 0.07
CA VAL A 380 0.35 -6.93 1.19
C VAL A 380 -0.13 -7.36 2.57
N SER A 381 -1.05 -8.30 2.68
CA SER A 381 -1.35 -8.99 3.94
C SER A 381 -2.18 -10.27 3.72
N PRO A 382 -2.10 -11.27 4.63
CA PRO A 382 -2.95 -12.46 4.57
C PRO A 382 -4.44 -12.14 4.69
N ASN A 383 -4.80 -11.10 5.45
CA ASN A 383 -6.19 -10.67 5.57
C ASN A 383 -6.69 -10.06 4.25
N TYR A 384 -5.88 -9.22 3.62
CA TYR A 384 -6.24 -8.63 2.34
C TYR A 384 -6.36 -9.67 1.23
N ALA A 385 -5.50 -10.71 1.23
CA ALA A 385 -5.65 -11.85 0.33
C ALA A 385 -7.02 -12.54 0.47
N LYS A 386 -7.51 -12.71 1.72
CA LYS A 386 -8.86 -13.23 1.98
C LYS A 386 -9.97 -12.28 1.53
N GLU A 387 -9.79 -10.99 1.72
CA GLU A 387 -10.74 -9.97 1.27
C GLU A 387 -10.88 -9.98 -0.26
N LEU A 388 -9.77 -10.04 -0.99
CA LEU A 388 -9.75 -10.05 -2.46
C LEU A 388 -10.52 -11.22 -3.08
N VAL A 389 -10.64 -12.35 -2.38
CA VAL A 389 -11.40 -13.52 -2.85
C VAL A 389 -12.81 -13.60 -2.28
N SER A 390 -13.20 -12.75 -1.33
CA SER A 390 -14.44 -12.89 -0.56
C SER A 390 -15.72 -12.48 -1.31
N GLY A 391 -15.61 -11.64 -2.34
CA GLY A 391 -16.75 -11.16 -3.11
C GLY A 391 -16.42 -9.95 -3.98
N GLU A 392 -17.39 -9.52 -4.77
CA GLU A 392 -17.23 -8.43 -5.73
C GLU A 392 -16.90 -7.10 -5.06
N ASP A 393 -17.55 -6.78 -3.94
CA ASP A 393 -17.34 -5.52 -3.20
C ASP A 393 -15.90 -5.39 -2.66
N LYS A 394 -15.25 -6.50 -2.27
CA LYS A 394 -13.89 -6.52 -1.73
C LYS A 394 -12.84 -6.75 -2.79
N GLY A 395 -13.13 -7.64 -3.74
CA GLY A 395 -12.26 -7.93 -4.88
C GLY A 395 -12.43 -6.98 -6.05
N MET A 396 -13.34 -5.97 -5.95
CA MET A 396 -13.64 -4.99 -6.98
C MET A 396 -13.83 -5.65 -8.35
N GLU A 397 -14.70 -6.68 -8.39
CA GLU A 397 -15.08 -7.48 -9.57
C GLU A 397 -13.95 -8.36 -10.15
N LEU A 398 -12.75 -8.35 -9.57
CA LEU A 398 -11.65 -9.25 -9.94
C LEU A 398 -11.52 -10.48 -9.03
N ASN A 399 -12.40 -10.63 -8.04
CA ASN A 399 -12.39 -11.72 -7.07
C ASN A 399 -12.37 -13.10 -7.73
N HIS A 400 -13.11 -13.31 -8.82
CA HIS A 400 -13.16 -14.57 -9.54
C HIS A 400 -11.81 -14.93 -10.23
N VAL A 401 -11.07 -13.91 -10.72
CA VAL A 401 -9.74 -14.12 -11.29
C VAL A 401 -8.77 -14.50 -10.18
N VAL A 402 -8.79 -13.77 -9.06
CA VAL A 402 -7.92 -14.03 -7.91
C VAL A 402 -8.22 -15.41 -7.29
N GLN A 403 -9.49 -15.81 -7.18
CA GLN A 403 -9.89 -17.15 -6.71
C GLN A 403 -9.29 -18.26 -7.59
N ARG A 404 -9.37 -18.10 -8.91
CA ARG A 404 -8.87 -19.09 -9.87
C ARG A 404 -7.34 -19.18 -9.87
N ARG A 405 -6.66 -18.05 -9.81
CA ARG A 405 -5.20 -17.94 -9.89
C ARG A 405 -4.51 -18.25 -8.55
N GLY A 406 -5.19 -18.00 -7.44
CA GLY A 406 -4.64 -17.99 -6.11
C GLY A 406 -3.79 -16.73 -5.85
N ILE A 407 -3.76 -16.28 -4.60
CA ILE A 407 -2.98 -15.12 -4.18
C ILE A 407 -2.35 -15.37 -2.81
N VAL A 408 -1.10 -14.94 -2.63
CA VAL A 408 -0.37 -15.07 -1.37
C VAL A 408 -0.26 -13.70 -0.71
N GLY A 409 -0.76 -13.58 0.52
CA GLY A 409 -0.66 -12.37 1.31
C GLY A 409 0.58 -12.38 2.21
N ILE A 410 1.43 -11.37 2.09
CA ILE A 410 2.62 -11.16 2.93
C ILE A 410 2.51 -9.76 3.54
N VAL A 411 2.54 -9.67 4.87
CA VAL A 411 2.48 -8.36 5.54
C VAL A 411 3.70 -7.53 5.17
N ASN A 412 3.47 -6.28 4.71
CA ASN A 412 4.57 -5.36 4.47
C ASN A 412 5.33 -5.09 5.77
N GLY A 413 6.66 -5.07 5.67
CA GLY A 413 7.50 -4.51 6.72
C GLY A 413 7.47 -2.98 6.72
N MET A 414 7.95 -2.38 7.79
CA MET A 414 8.28 -0.96 7.85
C MET A 414 9.80 -0.77 7.82
N ASP A 415 10.26 0.39 7.39
CA ASP A 415 11.67 0.75 7.55
C ASP A 415 11.93 1.10 9.02
N VAL A 416 12.48 0.12 9.74
CA VAL A 416 12.76 0.25 11.18
C VAL A 416 13.90 1.22 11.49
N GLN A 417 14.65 1.70 10.50
CA GLN A 417 15.66 2.75 10.68
C GLN A 417 15.02 4.14 10.55
N GLU A 418 14.06 4.30 9.61
CA GLU A 418 13.34 5.55 9.44
C GLU A 418 12.35 5.82 10.58
N TRP A 419 11.68 4.77 11.05
CA TRP A 419 10.66 4.83 12.11
C TRP A 419 11.16 4.32 13.45
N ASP A 420 12.43 4.50 13.77
CA ASP A 420 13.01 4.17 15.07
C ASP A 420 13.02 5.40 15.97
N PRO A 421 12.18 5.48 17.02
CA PRO A 421 12.15 6.64 17.90
C PRO A 421 13.47 6.90 18.63
N ALA A 422 14.34 5.87 18.76
CA ALA A 422 15.67 6.02 19.36
C ALA A 422 16.67 6.77 18.47
N SER A 423 16.41 6.85 17.16
CA SER A 423 17.32 7.48 16.18
C SER A 423 16.60 8.35 15.15
N ASP A 424 15.35 8.70 15.39
CA ASP A 424 14.52 9.50 14.49
C ASP A 424 15.07 10.93 14.36
N LYS A 425 15.51 11.27 13.16
CA LYS A 425 16.09 12.58 12.83
C LYS A 425 15.11 13.76 12.87
N TYR A 426 13.81 13.47 12.94
CA TYR A 426 12.75 14.48 12.98
C TYR A 426 12.30 14.80 14.40
N LEU A 427 12.77 14.05 15.40
CA LEU A 427 12.49 14.30 16.81
C LEU A 427 13.65 15.07 17.43
N GLU A 428 13.35 16.13 18.18
CA GLU A 428 14.35 16.87 18.96
C GLU A 428 14.87 16.04 20.14
N VAL A 429 14.02 15.21 20.72
CA VAL A 429 14.36 14.27 21.78
C VAL A 429 13.97 12.88 21.37
N ASN A 430 14.97 12.00 21.23
CA ASN A 430 14.75 10.59 20.92
C ASN A 430 14.38 9.80 22.18
N TYR A 431 13.65 8.70 21.98
CA TYR A 431 13.22 7.83 23.06
C TYR A 431 13.18 6.36 22.64
N ASP A 432 13.18 5.49 23.62
CA ASP A 432 12.95 4.04 23.47
C ASP A 432 12.01 3.51 24.54
N ALA A 433 11.85 2.20 24.63
CA ALA A 433 10.97 1.58 25.60
C ALA A 433 11.37 1.84 27.08
N SER A 434 12.63 2.22 27.35
CA SER A 434 13.12 2.46 28.70
C SER A 434 12.77 3.86 29.24
N ASN A 435 12.66 4.86 28.36
CA ASN A 435 12.47 6.27 28.75
C ASN A 435 11.21 6.93 28.16
N VAL A 436 10.38 6.19 27.40
CA VAL A 436 9.19 6.74 26.73
C VAL A 436 8.23 7.46 27.68
N LEU A 437 8.06 6.96 28.90
CA LEU A 437 7.15 7.57 29.88
C LEU A 437 7.62 8.92 30.37
N GLU A 438 8.93 9.18 30.38
CA GLU A 438 9.55 10.44 30.77
C GLU A 438 9.57 11.45 29.62
N VAL A 439 9.84 10.98 28.38
CA VAL A 439 10.04 11.83 27.21
C VAL A 439 8.73 12.22 26.53
N LYS A 440 7.76 11.30 26.46
CA LYS A 440 6.51 11.52 25.73
C LYS A 440 5.69 12.75 26.15
N PRO A 441 5.60 13.13 27.45
CA PRO A 441 4.94 14.39 27.83
C PRO A 441 5.53 15.62 27.16
N GLY A 442 6.87 15.73 27.10
CA GLY A 442 7.56 16.84 26.44
C GLY A 442 7.36 16.86 24.93
N LEU A 443 7.33 15.67 24.27
CA LEU A 443 7.02 15.57 22.84
C LEU A 443 5.57 16.00 22.53
N LYS A 444 4.64 15.74 23.43
CA LYS A 444 3.25 16.19 23.32
C LYS A 444 3.16 17.73 23.42
N GLU A 445 3.86 18.33 24.34
CA GLU A 445 3.93 19.80 24.50
C GLU A 445 4.56 20.45 23.25
N LEU A 446 5.66 19.88 22.74
CA LEU A 446 6.27 20.28 21.46
C LEU A 446 5.28 20.19 20.30
N LEU A 447 4.56 19.09 20.19
CA LEU A 447 3.55 18.91 19.14
C LEU A 447 2.44 19.95 19.23
N GLN A 448 1.91 20.21 20.43
CA GLN A 448 0.88 21.22 20.64
C GLN A 448 1.38 22.60 20.22
N ALA A 449 2.60 22.97 20.61
CA ALA A 449 3.23 24.23 20.23
C ALA A 449 3.48 24.34 18.71
N GLU A 450 4.05 23.30 18.09
CA GLU A 450 4.35 23.25 16.64
C GLU A 450 3.11 23.47 15.78
N VAL A 451 1.97 22.89 16.18
CA VAL A 451 0.72 23.07 15.43
C VAL A 451 -0.08 24.29 15.89
N GLY A 452 0.39 25.06 16.88
CA GLY A 452 -0.26 26.26 17.41
C GLY A 452 -1.50 25.98 18.25
N LEU A 453 -1.59 24.81 18.89
CA LEU A 453 -2.58 24.53 19.92
C LEU A 453 -2.09 25.03 21.29
N PRO A 454 -2.99 25.37 22.22
CA PRO A 454 -2.61 25.59 23.62
C PRO A 454 -1.88 24.38 24.19
N VAL A 455 -0.78 24.61 24.89
CA VAL A 455 -0.01 23.56 25.59
C VAL A 455 -0.76 23.15 26.84
N LEU A 456 -1.45 22.01 26.76
CA LEU A 456 -2.30 21.45 27.80
C LEU A 456 -1.92 19.98 28.04
N PRO A 457 -0.91 19.69 28.89
CA PRO A 457 -0.36 18.34 29.06
C PRO A 457 -1.40 17.29 29.48
N HIS A 458 -2.42 17.68 30.23
CA HIS A 458 -3.45 16.79 30.77
C HIS A 458 -4.62 16.53 29.82
N VAL A 459 -4.75 17.32 28.76
CA VAL A 459 -5.84 17.15 27.77
C VAL A 459 -5.46 16.07 26.76
N PRO A 460 -6.28 15.02 26.55
CA PRO A 460 -6.00 14.01 25.55
C PRO A 460 -5.81 14.59 24.14
N LEU A 461 -4.73 14.23 23.48
CA LEU A 461 -4.39 14.66 22.14
C LEU A 461 -4.54 13.52 21.14
N PHE A 462 -5.51 13.66 20.24
CA PHE A 462 -5.79 12.73 19.17
C PHE A 462 -5.11 13.17 17.88
N ALA A 463 -4.62 12.20 17.08
CA ALA A 463 -4.02 12.48 15.78
C ALA A 463 -4.59 11.56 14.69
N PHE A 464 -4.78 12.12 13.51
CA PHE A 464 -5.04 11.38 12.27
C PHE A 464 -3.96 11.72 11.26
N ILE A 465 -3.39 10.70 10.61
CA ILE A 465 -2.40 10.86 9.53
C ILE A 465 -2.86 10.02 8.35
N GLY A 466 -3.15 10.64 7.20
CA GLY A 466 -3.54 9.89 6.02
C GLY A 466 -4.06 10.74 4.88
N ARG A 467 -4.27 10.11 3.72
CA ARG A 467 -4.94 10.77 2.59
C ARG A 467 -6.39 11.08 2.95
N LEU A 468 -6.86 12.26 2.60
CA LEU A 468 -8.24 12.67 2.86
C LEU A 468 -9.16 12.10 1.77
N GLU A 469 -9.50 10.83 1.91
CA GLU A 469 -10.33 10.02 1.01
C GLU A 469 -11.26 9.12 1.81
N GLU A 470 -12.32 8.62 1.17
CA GLU A 470 -13.31 7.73 1.77
C GLU A 470 -12.68 6.41 2.25
N GLN A 471 -11.68 5.90 1.55
CA GLN A 471 -10.93 4.70 1.97
C GLN A 471 -10.36 4.87 3.38
N LYS A 472 -9.80 6.05 3.68
CA LYS A 472 -9.23 6.38 4.99
C LYS A 472 -10.27 6.82 6.01
N GLY A 473 -11.56 6.79 5.67
CA GLY A 473 -12.66 7.16 6.53
C GLY A 473 -12.74 8.66 6.81
N SER A 474 -12.22 9.49 5.89
CA SER A 474 -12.28 10.95 6.06
C SER A 474 -13.71 11.49 6.13
N ASP A 475 -14.64 10.84 5.43
CA ASP A 475 -16.08 11.14 5.52
C ASP A 475 -16.66 10.80 6.89
N VAL A 476 -16.27 9.66 7.47
CA VAL A 476 -16.66 9.27 8.84
C VAL A 476 -16.09 10.27 9.85
N LEU A 477 -14.82 10.64 9.67
CA LEU A 477 -14.14 11.60 10.55
C LEU A 477 -14.83 12.96 10.50
N CYS A 478 -15.07 13.52 9.30
CA CYS A 478 -15.74 14.82 9.12
C CYS A 478 -17.18 14.81 9.66
N ALA A 479 -17.89 13.69 9.58
CA ALA A 479 -19.24 13.56 10.14
C ALA A 479 -19.24 13.48 11.67
N ALA A 480 -18.25 12.81 12.27
CA ALA A 480 -18.20 12.60 13.73
C ALA A 480 -17.62 13.79 14.50
N LEU A 481 -16.60 14.47 13.94
CA LEU A 481 -15.86 15.52 14.63
C LEU A 481 -16.71 16.70 15.13
N PRO A 482 -17.67 17.26 14.35
CA PRO A 482 -18.47 18.38 14.83
C PRO A 482 -19.23 18.06 16.13
N LYS A 483 -19.79 16.85 16.22
CA LYS A 483 -20.49 16.38 17.40
C LYS A 483 -19.50 16.14 18.57
N LEU A 484 -18.40 15.46 18.32
CA LEU A 484 -17.37 15.20 19.32
C LEU A 484 -16.82 16.50 19.92
N MET A 485 -16.50 17.49 19.08
CA MET A 485 -15.99 18.80 19.53
C MET A 485 -17.03 19.62 20.30
N GLN A 486 -18.31 19.37 20.07
CA GLN A 486 -19.40 20.02 20.81
C GLN A 486 -19.62 19.39 22.18
N GLU A 487 -19.59 18.05 22.25
CA GLU A 487 -19.89 17.29 23.48
C GLU A 487 -18.72 17.22 24.44
N GLU A 488 -17.49 17.07 23.90
CA GLU A 488 -16.28 16.88 24.68
C GLU A 488 -15.41 18.15 24.66
N ASN A 489 -15.37 18.86 25.79
CA ASN A 489 -14.59 20.10 25.90
C ASN A 489 -13.12 19.87 26.26
N ALA A 490 -12.78 18.71 26.81
CA ALA A 490 -11.45 18.37 27.30
C ALA A 490 -10.71 17.43 26.33
N LEU A 491 -10.65 17.75 25.03
CA LEU A 491 -9.83 17.03 24.07
C LEU A 491 -9.22 17.98 23.02
N GLN A 492 -8.08 17.61 22.50
CA GLN A 492 -7.48 18.23 21.34
C GLN A 492 -7.30 17.21 20.22
N MET A 493 -7.32 17.67 18.96
CA MET A 493 -7.11 16.82 17.81
C MET A 493 -6.37 17.51 16.68
N VAL A 494 -5.44 16.78 16.06
CA VAL A 494 -4.69 17.21 14.88
C VAL A 494 -4.96 16.24 13.73
N VAL A 495 -5.33 16.78 12.58
CA VAL A 495 -5.49 16.02 11.33
C VAL A 495 -4.40 16.45 10.36
N LEU A 496 -3.55 15.50 9.97
CA LEU A 496 -2.50 15.71 8.96
C LEU A 496 -2.81 14.91 7.72
N GLY A 497 -2.99 15.58 6.58
CA GLY A 497 -3.19 14.92 5.31
C GLY A 497 -3.69 15.85 4.23
N THR A 498 -3.66 15.40 3.00
CA THR A 498 -4.24 16.09 1.85
C THR A 498 -5.02 15.11 0.99
N GLY A 499 -5.97 15.59 0.20
CA GLY A 499 -6.80 14.73 -0.63
C GLY A 499 -7.95 15.47 -1.31
N LYS A 500 -9.16 14.94 -1.18
CA LYS A 500 -10.34 15.57 -1.76
C LYS A 500 -10.63 16.93 -1.12
N LYS A 501 -10.76 17.96 -1.92
CA LYS A 501 -10.93 19.35 -1.47
C LYS A 501 -12.13 19.55 -0.53
N ARG A 502 -13.19 18.76 -0.70
CA ARG A 502 -14.36 18.83 0.20
C ARG A 502 -13.97 18.54 1.65
N PHE A 503 -13.18 17.48 1.90
CA PHE A 503 -12.75 17.14 3.25
C PHE A 503 -11.77 18.16 3.81
N GLU A 504 -10.83 18.65 2.99
CA GLU A 504 -9.95 19.74 3.42
C GLU A 504 -10.74 20.98 3.83
N SER A 505 -11.80 21.34 3.09
CA SER A 505 -12.65 22.50 3.39
C SER A 505 -13.46 22.32 4.68
N GLU A 506 -14.03 21.13 4.88
CA GLU A 506 -14.79 20.78 6.08
C GLU A 506 -13.89 20.82 7.33
N LEU A 507 -12.68 20.25 7.26
CA LEU A 507 -11.73 20.25 8.36
C LEU A 507 -11.23 21.66 8.70
N ARG A 508 -10.95 22.51 7.70
CA ARG A 508 -10.58 23.91 7.92
C ARG A 508 -11.74 24.73 8.51
N ALA A 509 -12.99 24.41 8.16
CA ALA A 509 -14.15 25.05 8.77
C ALA A 509 -14.29 24.67 10.25
N LEU A 510 -14.00 23.39 10.56
CA LEU A 510 -13.98 22.93 11.96
C LEU A 510 -12.86 23.59 12.78
N GLU A 511 -11.66 23.75 12.20
CA GLU A 511 -10.55 24.47 12.83
C GLU A 511 -10.93 25.92 13.18
N LYS A 512 -11.57 26.63 12.27
CA LYS A 512 -12.05 28.00 12.53
C LYS A 512 -13.08 28.06 13.66
N ARG A 513 -13.89 26.99 13.83
CA ARG A 513 -14.90 26.90 14.89
C ARG A 513 -14.30 26.55 16.25
N TYR A 514 -13.20 25.76 16.27
CA TYR A 514 -12.58 25.26 17.49
C TYR A 514 -11.05 25.50 17.49
N PRO A 515 -10.60 26.76 17.39
CA PRO A 515 -9.17 27.09 17.18
C PRO A 515 -8.24 26.67 18.32
N GLU A 516 -8.78 26.51 19.55
CA GLU A 516 -8.00 26.10 20.71
C GLU A 516 -7.89 24.56 20.85
N ARG A 517 -8.62 23.80 20.03
CA ARG A 517 -8.75 22.34 20.22
C ARG A 517 -8.58 21.52 18.97
N PHE A 518 -8.62 22.13 17.79
CA PHE A 518 -8.56 21.41 16.51
C PHE A 518 -7.60 22.06 15.53
N ARG A 519 -6.80 21.22 14.84
CA ARG A 519 -5.92 21.66 13.74
C ARG A 519 -6.08 20.76 12.52
N ALA A 520 -6.18 21.39 11.34
CA ALA A 520 -6.25 20.75 10.04
C ALA A 520 -5.03 21.12 9.19
N VAL A 521 -4.00 20.29 9.22
CA VAL A 521 -2.77 20.47 8.44
C VAL A 521 -2.95 19.80 7.07
N CYS A 522 -3.60 20.52 6.14
CA CYS A 522 -3.92 20.01 4.81
C CYS A 522 -2.73 20.14 3.85
N LYS A 523 -1.62 19.46 4.16
CA LYS A 523 -0.40 19.36 3.33
C LYS A 523 0.38 18.10 3.66
N PHE A 524 1.26 17.69 2.76
CA PHE A 524 2.26 16.67 3.07
C PHE A 524 3.35 17.26 3.97
N ASN A 525 3.60 16.63 5.12
CA ASN A 525 4.61 17.08 6.09
C ASN A 525 5.18 15.87 6.84
N ALA A 526 6.32 15.34 6.37
CA ALA A 526 6.95 14.17 6.98
C ALA A 526 7.46 14.45 8.41
N PRO A 527 8.18 15.56 8.71
CA PRO A 527 8.58 15.86 10.08
C PRO A 527 7.39 15.89 11.06
N LEU A 528 6.29 16.54 10.67
CA LEU A 528 5.10 16.57 11.51
C LEU A 528 4.45 15.20 11.68
N ALA A 529 4.51 14.31 10.66
CA ALA A 529 3.98 12.96 10.79
C ALA A 529 4.73 12.17 11.87
N HIS A 530 6.06 12.30 11.93
CA HIS A 530 6.88 11.67 12.97
C HIS A 530 6.58 12.27 14.36
N LEU A 531 6.50 13.60 14.47
CA LEU A 531 6.16 14.26 15.72
C LEU A 531 4.74 13.92 16.20
N LEU A 532 3.76 13.81 15.30
CA LEU A 532 2.39 13.35 15.62
C LEU A 532 2.39 11.93 16.17
N THR A 533 3.14 11.02 15.53
CA THR A 533 3.25 9.63 15.99
C THR A 533 3.88 9.55 17.38
N ALA A 534 4.91 10.37 17.65
CA ALA A 534 5.62 10.40 18.91
C ALA A 534 4.86 11.14 20.03
N GLY A 535 4.20 12.27 19.71
CA GLY A 535 3.61 13.18 20.70
C GLY A 535 2.13 12.96 20.99
N ALA A 536 1.34 12.38 20.07
CA ALA A 536 -0.08 12.17 20.32
C ALA A 536 -0.33 11.05 21.33
N ASP A 537 -1.41 11.17 22.11
CA ASP A 537 -1.86 10.12 23.03
C ASP A 537 -2.61 9.01 22.27
N PHE A 538 -3.34 9.37 21.20
CA PHE A 538 -4.16 8.45 20.43
C PHE A 538 -4.02 8.70 18.93
N MET A 539 -3.80 7.61 18.17
CA MET A 539 -3.88 7.61 16.73
C MET A 539 -5.25 7.13 16.29
N VAL A 540 -5.95 7.95 15.49
CA VAL A 540 -7.30 7.66 14.97
C VAL A 540 -7.18 7.11 13.56
N ILE A 541 -7.67 5.88 13.34
CA ILE A 541 -7.58 5.17 12.06
C ILE A 541 -8.99 4.68 11.67
N PRO A 542 -9.86 5.57 11.13
CA PRO A 542 -11.25 5.24 10.81
C PRO A 542 -11.40 4.58 9.44
N SER A 543 -10.34 4.01 8.90
CA SER A 543 -10.29 3.47 7.56
C SER A 543 -11.35 2.40 7.31
N ARG A 544 -12.02 2.47 6.16
CA ARG A 544 -13.01 1.46 5.73
C ARG A 544 -12.33 0.14 5.41
N PHE A 545 -11.12 0.20 4.87
CA PHE A 545 -10.26 -0.95 4.68
C PHE A 545 -8.79 -0.51 4.60
N GLU A 546 -7.92 -1.36 5.09
CA GLU A 546 -6.47 -1.19 5.08
C GLU A 546 -5.83 -2.46 4.51
N PRO A 547 -5.30 -2.43 3.29
CA PRO A 547 -4.61 -3.58 2.71
C PRO A 547 -3.48 -4.11 3.59
N CYS A 548 -2.69 -3.21 4.20
CA CYS A 548 -1.61 -3.55 5.11
C CYS A 548 -1.74 -2.90 6.50
N GLY A 549 -2.20 -1.63 6.58
CA GLY A 549 -2.33 -0.91 7.84
C GLY A 549 -0.99 -0.42 8.41
N LEU A 550 -0.04 0.00 7.58
CA LEU A 550 1.28 0.47 8.02
C LEU A 550 1.20 1.59 9.07
N ILE A 551 0.22 2.48 8.98
CA ILE A 551 0.06 3.57 9.95
C ILE A 551 -0.19 3.04 11.38
N GLN A 552 -0.91 1.93 11.51
CA GLN A 552 -1.09 1.25 12.80
C GLN A 552 0.24 0.68 13.31
N LEU A 553 1.02 0.07 12.43
CA LEU A 553 2.32 -0.51 12.79
C LEU A 553 3.32 0.59 13.21
N HIS A 554 3.32 1.74 12.53
CA HIS A 554 4.12 2.91 12.92
C HIS A 554 3.71 3.42 14.32
N ALA A 555 2.41 3.51 14.59
CA ALA A 555 1.91 3.96 15.89
C ALA A 555 2.20 2.97 17.04
N MET A 556 2.39 1.69 16.73
CA MET A 556 2.70 0.64 17.72
C MET A 556 4.20 0.49 17.99
N ARG A 557 5.04 0.94 17.07
CA ARG A 557 6.51 0.94 17.19
C ARG A 557 6.97 2.00 18.19
#